data_b277a7a4f32b63c595586a418305d650
#
_entry.id   b277a7a4f32b63c595586a418305d650
#
_cell.length_a   1.000
_cell.length_b   1.000
_cell.length_c   1.000
_cell.angle_alpha   90.00
_cell.angle_beta   90.00
_cell.angle_gamma   90.00
#
_symmetry.space_group_name_H-M   'P 1'
#
loop_
_entity.id
_entity.type
_entity.pdbx_description
1 polymer ?
#
loop_
_entity_poly.entity_id
_entity_poly.type
_entity_poly.pdbx_seq_one_letter_code
_entity_poly.pdbx_strand_id
1 'polypeptide(L)'
;LVPGITKEFNDIDEAMRLGFNWAKGPFEMLEEIGVKNFFDKVDEYKGNKFLENLSNSKDENFYGERQKYTSIETLGKIKKTASSVDGNSSASIYRFNDFNIVEFTTKANALDYDSMDALKKATDKPLIIINESMQFSAGVNLTYTMEFANKNDFKSIEKFIKYFQETCKHLKYSKYPVISAPSGLTLGGGFEVLVQSNFVASHTNIVIGLVETIVGLIPAGGGCKEMLARWLNTEEAKKDPKYAPLKVFDIIGYGRTATSPVEAEPLKYLLPENKRIMNRNSLLEVSKKILNENKDFKAPNELTFNLPGKAVIDDMNKILEKLYNDKVILDHGLTVAKELAHVLSGGETTKDKTLTEDDLFKLELDAFMRLIETKQTQDRIKHTLATGKPLVN
;
A
#
# COMPACT_ATOMS: atom_id res chain seq x y z
N LEU A 1 -7.15 -7.57 -37.88
CA LEU A 1 -6.21 -6.68 -37.21
C LEU A 1 -4.77 -6.96 -37.59
N VAL A 2 -4.35 -8.24 -37.64
CA VAL A 2 -3.05 -8.67 -38.12
C VAL A 2 -3.24 -9.25 -39.52
N PRO A 3 -2.47 -8.86 -40.54
CA PRO A 3 -1.38 -7.87 -40.54
C PRO A 3 -1.82 -6.44 -40.89
N GLY A 4 -3.12 -6.14 -40.92
CA GLY A 4 -3.65 -4.88 -41.45
C GLY A 4 -3.37 -3.65 -40.59
N ILE A 5 -3.37 -3.78 -39.24
CA ILE A 5 -3.12 -2.70 -38.32
C ILE A 5 -1.74 -2.83 -37.68
N THR A 6 -1.37 -4.02 -37.24
CA THR A 6 -0.03 -4.35 -36.74
C THR A 6 0.46 -5.65 -37.37
N LYS A 7 1.76 -5.84 -37.39
CA LYS A 7 2.39 -7.11 -37.80
C LYS A 7 2.63 -8.05 -36.62
N GLU A 8 2.46 -7.53 -35.39
CA GLU A 8 2.80 -8.20 -34.16
C GLU A 8 1.54 -8.68 -33.43
N PHE A 9 1.44 -9.97 -33.17
CA PHE A 9 0.30 -10.55 -32.43
C PHE A 9 0.24 -10.05 -31.00
N ASN A 10 1.42 -9.85 -30.38
CA ASN A 10 1.53 -9.37 -29.01
C ASN A 10 0.91 -8.00 -28.81
N ASP A 11 0.95 -7.11 -29.79
CA ASP A 11 0.32 -5.79 -29.67
C ASP A 11 -1.19 -5.89 -29.44
N ILE A 12 -1.82 -6.88 -30.12
CA ILE A 12 -3.25 -7.14 -29.94
C ILE A 12 -3.53 -7.78 -28.58
N ASP A 13 -2.74 -8.78 -28.19
CA ASP A 13 -2.90 -9.46 -26.91
C ASP A 13 -2.68 -8.51 -25.76
N GLU A 14 -1.66 -7.65 -25.84
CA GLU A 14 -1.40 -6.63 -24.81
C GLU A 14 -2.49 -5.56 -24.77
N ALA A 15 -2.98 -5.11 -25.93
CA ALA A 15 -4.09 -4.16 -25.98
C ALA A 15 -5.35 -4.72 -25.31
N MET A 16 -5.66 -6.00 -25.50
CA MET A 16 -6.81 -6.64 -24.85
C MET A 16 -6.59 -6.83 -23.35
N ARG A 17 -5.39 -7.20 -22.93
CA ARG A 17 -5.06 -7.29 -21.51
C ARG A 17 -5.13 -5.93 -20.81
N LEU A 18 -4.53 -4.90 -21.39
CA LEU A 18 -4.46 -3.56 -20.78
C LEU A 18 -5.77 -2.78 -20.90
N GLY A 19 -6.45 -2.87 -22.05
CA GLY A 19 -7.67 -2.12 -22.31
C GLY A 19 -8.94 -2.73 -21.71
N PHE A 20 -9.00 -4.05 -21.61
CA PHE A 20 -10.18 -4.80 -21.17
C PHE A 20 -9.95 -5.68 -19.95
N ASN A 21 -8.77 -5.58 -19.35
CA ASN A 21 -8.37 -6.37 -18.16
C ASN A 21 -8.51 -7.89 -18.36
N TRP A 22 -8.25 -8.38 -19.56
CA TRP A 22 -8.25 -9.81 -19.85
C TRP A 22 -7.01 -10.48 -19.24
N ALA A 23 -7.17 -11.69 -18.74
CA ALA A 23 -6.06 -12.49 -18.22
C ALA A 23 -5.08 -12.92 -19.33
N LYS A 24 -5.59 -13.14 -20.55
CA LYS A 24 -4.84 -13.54 -21.75
C LYS A 24 -5.40 -12.81 -22.96
N GLY A 25 -4.54 -12.55 -23.93
CA GLY A 25 -4.98 -12.02 -25.21
C GLY A 25 -5.55 -13.09 -26.13
N PRO A 26 -6.21 -12.71 -27.24
CA PRO A 26 -6.87 -13.66 -28.15
C PRO A 26 -5.90 -14.65 -28.81
N PHE A 27 -4.68 -14.24 -29.13
CA PHE A 27 -3.71 -15.14 -29.75
C PHE A 27 -3.07 -16.09 -28.72
N GLU A 28 -2.84 -15.64 -27.49
CA GLU A 28 -2.44 -16.51 -26.38
C GLU A 28 -3.49 -17.59 -26.10
N MET A 29 -4.78 -17.22 -26.13
CA MET A 29 -5.88 -18.19 -25.98
C MET A 29 -5.95 -19.19 -27.13
N LEU A 30 -5.75 -18.72 -28.38
CA LEU A 30 -5.73 -19.58 -29.55
C LEU A 30 -4.58 -20.59 -29.52
N GLU A 31 -3.39 -20.18 -29.06
CA GLU A 31 -2.26 -21.13 -28.87
C GLU A 31 -2.58 -22.20 -27.85
N GLU A 32 -3.20 -21.85 -26.74
CA GLU A 32 -3.57 -22.85 -25.70
C GLU A 32 -4.63 -23.84 -26.16
N ILE A 33 -5.61 -23.38 -26.95
CA ILE A 33 -6.64 -24.24 -27.53
C ILE A 33 -6.03 -25.11 -28.65
N GLY A 34 -4.98 -24.62 -29.28
CA GLY A 34 -4.40 -25.14 -30.50
C GLY A 34 -5.09 -24.58 -31.75
N VAL A 35 -4.36 -23.87 -32.57
CA VAL A 35 -4.88 -23.17 -33.75
C VAL A 35 -5.65 -24.12 -34.67
N LYS A 36 -5.10 -25.32 -34.90
CA LYS A 36 -5.75 -26.35 -35.73
C LYS A 36 -7.05 -26.85 -35.12
N ASN A 37 -7.08 -27.12 -33.79
CA ASN A 37 -8.27 -27.55 -33.09
C ASN A 37 -9.38 -26.51 -33.18
N PHE A 38 -9.02 -25.23 -33.06
CA PHE A 38 -9.97 -24.13 -33.20
C PHE A 38 -10.52 -24.04 -34.61
N PHE A 39 -9.63 -24.06 -35.62
CA PHE A 39 -9.99 -23.96 -37.04
C PHE A 39 -10.90 -25.10 -37.49
N ASP A 40 -10.61 -26.34 -37.06
CA ASP A 40 -11.40 -27.53 -37.41
C ASP A 40 -12.84 -27.49 -36.79
N LYS A 41 -13.04 -26.76 -35.71
CA LYS A 41 -14.32 -26.72 -34.97
C LYS A 41 -15.18 -25.50 -35.24
N VAL A 42 -14.65 -24.43 -35.79
CA VAL A 42 -15.35 -23.16 -35.99
C VAL A 42 -15.48 -22.85 -37.45
N ASP A 43 -16.62 -23.28 -38.04
CA ASP A 43 -16.92 -23.16 -39.48
C ASP A 43 -16.93 -21.73 -40.01
N GLU A 44 -17.23 -20.75 -39.16
CA GLU A 44 -17.31 -19.32 -39.50
C GLU A 44 -15.98 -18.75 -40.03
N TYR A 45 -14.85 -19.35 -39.66
CA TYR A 45 -13.52 -18.92 -40.11
C TYR A 45 -12.94 -19.75 -41.22
N LYS A 46 -13.65 -20.74 -41.73
CA LYS A 46 -13.27 -21.50 -42.95
C LYS A 46 -13.23 -20.52 -44.11
N GLY A 47 -12.10 -20.51 -44.84
CA GLY A 47 -11.83 -19.56 -45.91
C GLY A 47 -11.04 -18.32 -45.50
N ASN A 48 -10.69 -18.18 -44.21
CA ASN A 48 -9.72 -17.18 -43.78
C ASN A 48 -8.31 -17.64 -44.10
N LYS A 49 -7.75 -17.14 -45.23
CA LYS A 49 -6.43 -17.54 -45.75
C LYS A 49 -5.29 -17.42 -44.74
N PHE A 50 -5.39 -16.46 -43.80
CA PHE A 50 -4.37 -16.27 -42.75
C PHE A 50 -4.41 -17.42 -41.75
N LEU A 51 -5.59 -17.80 -41.25
CA LEU A 51 -5.76 -18.91 -40.31
C LEU A 51 -5.49 -20.28 -41.00
N GLU A 52 -5.89 -20.43 -42.27
CA GLU A 52 -5.59 -21.62 -43.06
C GLU A 52 -4.07 -21.82 -43.25
N ASN A 53 -3.35 -20.77 -43.59
CA ASN A 53 -1.90 -20.82 -43.71
C ASN A 53 -1.21 -21.15 -42.37
N LEU A 54 -1.73 -20.62 -41.27
CA LEU A 54 -1.20 -20.87 -39.95
C LEU A 54 -1.47 -22.31 -39.48
N SER A 55 -2.70 -22.82 -39.69
CA SER A 55 -3.08 -24.20 -39.34
C SER A 55 -2.32 -25.26 -40.15
N ASN A 56 -1.84 -24.90 -41.35
CA ASN A 56 -1.03 -25.74 -42.23
C ASN A 56 0.48 -25.55 -42.05
N SER A 57 0.90 -24.57 -41.23
CA SER A 57 2.32 -24.37 -40.94
C SER A 57 2.83 -25.40 -39.95
N LYS A 58 4.10 -25.80 -40.06
CA LYS A 58 4.73 -26.68 -39.06
C LYS A 58 4.91 -25.99 -37.71
N ASP A 59 4.87 -24.65 -37.70
CA ASP A 59 4.96 -23.82 -36.53
C ASP A 59 3.53 -23.36 -36.18
N GLU A 60 2.79 -24.16 -35.42
CA GLU A 60 1.43 -23.85 -34.93
C GLU A 60 1.39 -22.70 -33.92
N ASN A 61 2.51 -21.96 -33.75
CA ASN A 61 2.66 -20.90 -32.74
C ASN A 61 2.64 -19.52 -33.39
N PHE A 62 1.79 -18.64 -32.85
CA PHE A 62 1.79 -17.20 -33.18
C PHE A 62 3.08 -16.53 -32.78
N TYR A 63 3.70 -17.02 -31.74
CA TYR A 63 4.82 -16.40 -31.03
C TYR A 63 6.18 -17.06 -31.36
N GLY A 64 6.34 -18.01 -32.23
CA GLY A 64 7.57 -18.67 -32.63
C GLY A 64 8.90 -18.25 -31.98
N GLU A 65 10.02 -18.87 -32.22
CA GLU A 65 11.31 -18.50 -31.59
C GLU A 65 11.76 -17.04 -31.82
N ARG A 66 11.23 -16.38 -32.87
CA ARG A 66 11.56 -14.98 -33.22
C ARG A 66 10.84 -13.94 -32.38
N GLN A 67 9.76 -14.30 -31.70
CA GLN A 67 9.01 -13.44 -30.77
C GLN A 67 9.22 -13.87 -29.33
N LYS A 68 10.43 -14.19 -28.92
CA LYS A 68 10.83 -13.91 -27.54
C LYS A 68 10.83 -12.38 -27.39
N TYR A 69 9.64 -11.77 -27.44
CA TYR A 69 9.47 -10.54 -26.69
C TYR A 69 10.06 -10.82 -25.33
N THR A 70 10.91 -9.93 -24.86
CA THR A 70 11.30 -9.87 -23.48
C THR A 70 9.99 -9.70 -22.71
N SER A 71 9.33 -10.83 -22.46
CA SER A 71 8.05 -10.85 -21.79
C SER A 71 8.30 -10.19 -20.45
N ILE A 72 7.62 -9.05 -20.20
CA ILE A 72 7.74 -8.32 -18.92
C ILE A 72 7.74 -9.35 -17.80
N GLU A 73 8.76 -9.30 -16.97
CA GLU A 73 8.92 -10.21 -15.85
C GLU A 73 7.90 -9.83 -14.76
N THR A 74 6.78 -10.54 -14.74
CA THR A 74 5.73 -10.34 -13.74
C THR A 74 5.98 -11.18 -12.49
N LEU A 75 5.35 -10.83 -11.37
CA LEU A 75 5.44 -11.61 -10.13
C LEU A 75 5.02 -13.08 -10.37
N GLY A 76 3.92 -13.32 -11.09
CA GLY A 76 3.46 -14.68 -11.40
C GLY A 76 4.46 -15.53 -12.17
N LYS A 77 5.33 -14.90 -12.98
CA LYS A 77 6.42 -15.60 -13.70
C LYS A 77 7.62 -15.87 -12.81
N ILE A 78 8.08 -14.85 -12.08
CA ILE A 78 9.30 -14.96 -11.26
C ILE A 78 9.13 -15.89 -10.08
N LYS A 79 7.94 -15.99 -9.50
CA LYS A 79 7.62 -16.95 -8.40
C LYS A 79 8.12 -18.37 -8.69
N LYS A 80 8.03 -18.80 -9.96
CA LYS A 80 8.45 -20.13 -10.39
C LYS A 80 9.96 -20.34 -10.40
N THR A 81 10.74 -19.27 -10.34
CA THR A 81 12.20 -19.28 -10.36
C THR A 81 12.83 -18.95 -9.00
N ALA A 82 12.01 -18.77 -7.97
CA ALA A 82 12.51 -18.55 -6.61
C ALA A 82 13.35 -19.75 -6.15
N SER A 83 14.48 -19.48 -5.50
CA SER A 83 15.36 -20.51 -4.93
C SER A 83 14.71 -21.27 -3.77
N SER A 84 13.86 -20.59 -3.03
CA SER A 84 12.97 -21.16 -2.02
C SER A 84 11.75 -20.26 -1.79
N VAL A 85 10.68 -20.86 -1.29
CA VAL A 85 9.48 -20.16 -0.86
C VAL A 85 9.29 -20.43 0.62
N ASP A 86 9.16 -19.38 1.41
CA ASP A 86 8.91 -19.37 2.84
C ASP A 86 7.66 -18.55 3.11
N GLY A 87 7.26 -18.38 4.35
CA GLY A 87 6.12 -17.54 4.73
C GLY A 87 5.21 -18.22 5.75
N ASN A 88 3.97 -17.75 5.78
CA ASN A 88 2.94 -18.19 6.71
C ASN A 88 1.54 -18.06 6.08
N SER A 89 0.48 -18.08 6.89
CA SER A 89 -0.91 -17.99 6.41
C SER A 89 -1.24 -16.61 5.78
N SER A 90 -0.50 -15.56 6.09
CA SER A 90 -0.82 -14.17 5.74
C SER A 90 0.11 -13.58 4.69
N ALA A 91 1.28 -14.17 4.46
CA ALA A 91 2.22 -13.70 3.45
C ALA A 91 3.16 -14.80 2.96
N SER A 92 3.56 -14.72 1.70
CA SER A 92 4.60 -15.55 1.10
C SER A 92 5.89 -14.76 0.96
N ILE A 93 7.02 -15.40 1.25
CA ILE A 93 8.37 -14.86 1.04
C ILE A 93 9.02 -15.66 -0.08
N TYR A 94 9.25 -15.04 -1.23
CA TYR A 94 9.99 -15.64 -2.33
C TYR A 94 11.45 -15.20 -2.23
N ARG A 95 12.36 -16.17 -2.07
CA ARG A 95 13.78 -15.90 -1.89
C ARG A 95 14.54 -16.10 -3.19
N PHE A 96 15.33 -15.11 -3.54
CA PHE A 96 16.24 -15.12 -4.68
C PHE A 96 17.69 -14.92 -4.19
N ASN A 97 18.68 -15.09 -5.08
CA ASN A 97 20.08 -14.93 -4.70
C ASN A 97 20.38 -13.51 -4.17
N ASP A 98 19.85 -12.48 -4.84
CA ASP A 98 20.21 -11.08 -4.61
C ASP A 98 19.16 -10.26 -3.88
N PHE A 99 17.91 -10.76 -3.77
CA PHE A 99 16.78 -10.05 -3.15
C PHE A 99 15.69 -11.02 -2.68
N ASN A 100 14.77 -10.52 -1.90
CA ASN A 100 13.54 -11.20 -1.51
C ASN A 100 12.31 -10.45 -2.02
N ILE A 101 11.21 -11.18 -2.20
CA ILE A 101 9.89 -10.61 -2.44
C ILE A 101 8.96 -11.05 -1.32
N VAL A 102 8.16 -10.12 -0.79
CA VAL A 102 7.02 -10.42 0.06
C VAL A 102 5.74 -10.11 -0.70
N GLU A 103 4.82 -11.08 -0.70
CA GLU A 103 3.46 -10.97 -1.20
C GLU A 103 2.48 -11.27 -0.08
N PHE A 104 1.54 -10.37 0.19
CA PHE A 104 0.45 -10.60 1.12
C PHE A 104 -0.61 -11.50 0.49
N THR A 105 -1.18 -12.42 1.28
CA THR A 105 -2.12 -13.45 0.80
C THR A 105 -3.45 -13.46 1.55
N THR A 106 -3.63 -12.58 2.53
CA THR A 106 -4.89 -12.41 3.25
C THR A 106 -5.97 -11.79 2.38
N LYS A 107 -7.23 -11.87 2.80
CA LYS A 107 -8.33 -11.16 2.13
C LYS A 107 -8.06 -9.66 2.08
N ALA A 108 -8.10 -9.08 0.87
CA ALA A 108 -7.76 -7.68 0.59
C ALA A 108 -6.34 -7.28 1.08
N ASN A 109 -5.46 -8.24 1.27
CA ASN A 109 -4.10 -8.06 1.80
C ASN A 109 -4.08 -7.30 3.14
N ALA A 110 -5.09 -7.55 3.98
CA ALA A 110 -5.17 -6.96 5.31
C ALA A 110 -4.03 -7.51 6.20
N LEU A 111 -3.42 -6.62 6.98
CA LEU A 111 -2.22 -6.89 7.75
C LEU A 111 -2.55 -7.40 9.16
N ASP A 112 -1.86 -8.44 9.57
CA ASP A 112 -1.92 -9.06 10.88
C ASP A 112 -0.50 -9.34 11.41
N TYR A 113 -0.38 -10.04 12.54
CA TYR A 113 0.90 -10.38 13.12
C TYR A 113 1.79 -11.17 12.15
N ASP A 114 1.21 -12.14 11.45
CA ASP A 114 1.94 -13.03 10.54
C ASP A 114 2.47 -12.29 9.30
N SER A 115 1.69 -11.36 8.74
CA SER A 115 2.16 -10.53 7.62
C SER A 115 3.32 -9.61 8.03
N MET A 116 3.28 -9.04 9.25
CA MET A 116 4.37 -8.22 9.78
C MET A 116 5.62 -9.06 10.09
N ASP A 117 5.46 -10.27 10.59
CA ASP A 117 6.56 -11.21 10.82
C ASP A 117 7.26 -11.61 9.51
N ALA A 118 6.48 -11.87 8.45
CA ALA A 118 7.02 -12.16 7.12
C ALA A 118 7.84 -10.98 6.57
N LEU A 119 7.35 -9.74 6.72
CA LEU A 119 8.10 -8.53 6.32
C LEU A 119 9.44 -8.45 7.05
N LYS A 120 9.44 -8.62 8.38
CA LYS A 120 10.65 -8.55 9.21
C LYS A 120 11.66 -9.62 8.84
N LYS A 121 11.21 -10.86 8.61
CA LYS A 121 12.07 -11.99 8.19
C LYS A 121 12.67 -11.83 6.80
N ALA A 122 12.01 -11.10 5.92
CA ALA A 122 12.45 -10.93 4.54
C ALA A 122 13.51 -9.84 4.35
N THR A 123 13.86 -9.07 5.38
CA THR A 123 14.86 -7.98 5.32
C THR A 123 16.31 -8.43 5.48
N ASP A 124 16.56 -9.71 5.50
CA ASP A 124 17.94 -10.29 5.47
C ASP A 124 18.66 -10.02 4.13
N LYS A 125 17.92 -9.57 3.11
CA LYS A 125 18.37 -9.09 1.79
C LYS A 125 17.55 -7.88 1.34
N PRO A 126 17.94 -7.21 0.22
CA PRO A 126 17.06 -6.24 -0.45
C PRO A 126 15.65 -6.81 -0.62
N LEU A 127 14.64 -6.01 -0.28
CA LEU A 127 13.25 -6.46 -0.23
C LEU A 127 12.38 -5.70 -1.22
N ILE A 128 11.54 -6.42 -1.97
CA ILE A 128 10.44 -5.88 -2.75
C ILE A 128 9.13 -6.36 -2.15
N ILE A 129 8.24 -5.43 -1.78
CA ILE A 129 6.88 -5.71 -1.31
C ILE A 129 5.95 -5.47 -2.50
N ILE A 130 5.39 -6.53 -3.05
CA ILE A 130 4.56 -6.49 -4.26
C ILE A 130 3.54 -7.62 -4.24
N ASN A 131 2.33 -7.37 -4.74
CA ASN A 131 1.27 -8.37 -4.79
C ASN A 131 0.82 -8.64 -6.22
N GLU A 132 0.49 -9.90 -6.51
CA GLU A 132 -0.16 -10.28 -7.77
C GLU A 132 -1.62 -9.86 -7.78
N SER A 133 -2.28 -9.88 -6.62
CA SER A 133 -3.63 -9.37 -6.45
C SER A 133 -3.73 -7.87 -6.75
N MET A 134 -4.95 -7.38 -7.03
CA MET A 134 -5.19 -5.99 -7.45
C MET A 134 -4.90 -4.94 -6.36
N GLN A 135 -4.82 -5.35 -5.09
CA GLN A 135 -4.63 -4.46 -3.95
C GLN A 135 -3.23 -4.59 -3.38
N PHE A 136 -2.66 -3.47 -2.92
CA PHE A 136 -1.45 -3.52 -2.09
C PHE A 136 -1.82 -3.96 -0.67
N SER A 137 -2.65 -3.20 0.02
CA SER A 137 -3.22 -3.58 1.31
C SER A 137 -4.38 -2.65 1.69
N ALA A 138 -5.46 -3.22 2.21
CA ALA A 138 -6.58 -2.47 2.78
C ALA A 138 -6.32 -1.97 4.22
N GLY A 139 -5.12 -2.22 4.76
CA GLY A 139 -4.73 -1.82 6.12
C GLY A 139 -4.73 -2.97 7.12
N VAL A 140 -4.77 -2.64 8.41
CA VAL A 140 -4.78 -3.63 9.48
C VAL A 140 -6.02 -4.52 9.42
N ASN A 141 -5.86 -5.80 9.69
CA ASN A 141 -6.96 -6.76 9.76
C ASN A 141 -7.86 -6.47 10.97
N LEU A 142 -8.92 -5.69 10.73
CA LEU A 142 -9.87 -5.30 11.77
C LEU A 142 -10.62 -6.50 12.37
N THR A 143 -10.82 -7.59 11.61
CA THR A 143 -11.42 -8.81 12.15
C THR A 143 -10.52 -9.44 13.20
N TYR A 144 -9.22 -9.56 12.91
CA TYR A 144 -8.22 -10.03 13.84
C TYR A 144 -8.19 -9.18 15.12
N THR A 145 -8.18 -7.84 14.98
CA THR A 145 -8.21 -6.92 16.13
C THR A 145 -9.49 -7.10 16.95
N MET A 146 -10.65 -7.25 16.31
CA MET A 146 -11.94 -7.40 16.99
C MET A 146 -12.09 -8.75 17.69
N GLU A 147 -11.38 -9.80 17.27
CA GLU A 147 -11.35 -11.09 18.00
C GLU A 147 -10.79 -10.94 19.40
N PHE A 148 -9.76 -10.10 19.58
CA PHE A 148 -9.21 -9.77 20.91
C PHE A 148 -10.09 -8.77 21.67
N ALA A 149 -10.57 -7.73 21.01
CA ALA A 149 -11.44 -6.74 21.65
C ALA A 149 -12.73 -7.35 22.21
N ASN A 150 -13.35 -8.28 21.49
CA ASN A 150 -14.54 -9.01 21.96
C ASN A 150 -14.28 -9.90 23.20
N LYS A 151 -13.03 -10.29 23.44
CA LYS A 151 -12.57 -11.03 24.63
C LYS A 151 -12.04 -10.13 25.73
N ASN A 152 -12.08 -8.80 25.55
CA ASN A 152 -11.43 -7.80 26.39
C ASN A 152 -9.91 -8.04 26.54
N ASP A 153 -9.27 -8.68 25.56
CA ASP A 153 -7.83 -8.93 25.55
C ASP A 153 -7.09 -7.77 24.83
N PHE A 154 -7.16 -6.59 25.41
CA PHE A 154 -6.49 -5.39 24.90
C PHE A 154 -4.95 -5.49 24.97
N LYS A 155 -4.41 -6.34 25.86
CA LYS A 155 -2.96 -6.58 25.91
C LYS A 155 -2.43 -7.24 24.64
N SER A 156 -3.19 -8.16 24.04
CA SER A 156 -2.81 -8.77 22.77
C SER A 156 -2.88 -7.77 21.62
N ILE A 157 -3.84 -6.84 21.64
CA ILE A 157 -3.93 -5.73 20.67
C ILE A 157 -2.70 -4.82 20.82
N GLU A 158 -2.38 -4.39 22.04
CA GLU A 158 -1.21 -3.55 22.32
C GLU A 158 0.09 -4.22 21.85
N LYS A 159 0.26 -5.51 22.14
CA LYS A 159 1.42 -6.30 21.67
C LYS A 159 1.49 -6.34 20.15
N PHE A 160 0.37 -6.51 19.47
CA PHE A 160 0.32 -6.52 18.01
C PHE A 160 0.71 -5.14 17.43
N ILE A 161 0.15 -4.04 17.94
CA ILE A 161 0.47 -2.69 17.46
C ILE A 161 1.95 -2.35 17.72
N LYS A 162 2.49 -2.70 18.88
CA LYS A 162 3.94 -2.56 19.15
C LYS A 162 4.79 -3.33 18.13
N TYR A 163 4.43 -4.57 17.85
CA TYR A 163 5.14 -5.38 16.86
C TYR A 163 5.03 -4.78 15.46
N PHE A 164 3.88 -4.22 15.12
CA PHE A 164 3.66 -3.49 13.87
C PHE A 164 4.60 -2.29 13.77
N GLN A 165 4.67 -1.45 14.81
CA GLN A 165 5.57 -0.30 14.90
C GLN A 165 7.05 -0.71 14.78
N GLU A 166 7.47 -1.74 15.52
CA GLU A 166 8.82 -2.29 15.45
C GLU A 166 9.17 -2.78 14.05
N THR A 167 8.23 -3.44 13.37
CA THR A 167 8.44 -3.91 11.99
C THR A 167 8.53 -2.74 11.03
N CYS A 168 7.66 -1.74 11.15
CA CYS A 168 7.74 -0.50 10.36
C CYS A 168 9.08 0.20 10.54
N LYS A 169 9.53 0.39 11.79
CA LYS A 169 10.85 0.96 12.08
C LYS A 169 11.97 0.11 11.49
N HIS A 170 11.86 -1.22 11.60
CA HIS A 170 12.83 -2.16 11.04
C HIS A 170 12.92 -2.08 9.50
N LEU A 171 11.80 -1.92 8.78
CA LEU A 171 11.80 -1.74 7.32
C LEU A 171 12.56 -0.45 6.94
N LYS A 172 12.27 0.66 7.62
CA LYS A 172 12.87 1.97 7.32
C LYS A 172 14.38 2.00 7.51
N TYR A 173 14.83 1.39 8.59
CA TYR A 173 16.25 1.37 9.00
C TYR A 173 16.94 0.05 8.67
N SER A 174 16.36 -0.74 7.79
CA SER A 174 16.99 -1.97 7.30
C SER A 174 18.36 -1.69 6.70
N LYS A 175 19.29 -2.62 6.90
CA LYS A 175 20.60 -2.59 6.26
C LYS A 175 20.52 -2.59 4.73
N TYR A 176 19.49 -3.23 4.20
CA TYR A 176 19.24 -3.37 2.78
C TYR A 176 18.03 -2.53 2.35
N PRO A 177 18.01 -2.05 1.10
CA PRO A 177 16.88 -1.25 0.62
C PRO A 177 15.58 -2.05 0.60
N VAL A 178 14.51 -1.40 1.03
CA VAL A 178 13.14 -1.90 0.96
C VAL A 178 12.36 -1.08 -0.06
N ILE A 179 11.70 -1.76 -0.98
CA ILE A 179 10.88 -1.15 -2.04
C ILE A 179 9.43 -1.61 -1.89
N SER A 180 8.50 -0.68 -1.84
CA SER A 180 7.08 -0.97 -2.00
C SER A 180 6.65 -0.70 -3.44
N ALA A 181 5.92 -1.66 -4.02
CA ALA A 181 5.36 -1.58 -5.36
C ALA A 181 3.82 -1.63 -5.32
N PRO A 182 3.15 -0.56 -4.82
CA PRO A 182 1.72 -0.55 -4.58
C PRO A 182 0.91 -0.45 -5.87
N SER A 183 -0.27 -1.10 -5.87
CA SER A 183 -1.37 -0.92 -6.81
C SER A 183 -2.70 -1.05 -6.09
N GLY A 184 -3.76 -0.41 -6.59
CA GLY A 184 -5.09 -0.44 -5.97
C GLY A 184 -5.10 0.10 -4.54
N LEU A 185 -5.84 -0.55 -3.64
CA LEU A 185 -5.95 -0.07 -2.25
C LEU A 185 -4.59 -0.13 -1.52
N THR A 186 -4.21 1.00 -0.94
CA THR A 186 -3.01 1.22 -0.14
C THR A 186 -3.40 2.11 1.03
N LEU A 187 -4.20 1.56 1.94
CA LEU A 187 -4.91 2.31 2.96
C LEU A 187 -4.44 1.96 4.37
N GLY A 188 -4.52 2.92 5.28
CA GLY A 188 -4.23 2.71 6.69
C GLY A 188 -2.89 2.05 6.94
N GLY A 189 -2.86 0.92 7.66
CA GLY A 189 -1.63 0.14 7.89
C GLY A 189 -0.87 -0.24 6.63
N GLY A 190 -1.56 -0.42 5.47
CA GLY A 190 -0.90 -0.64 4.19
C GLY A 190 -0.13 0.59 3.71
N PHE A 191 -0.66 1.79 3.93
CA PHE A 191 0.08 3.02 3.71
C PHE A 191 1.24 3.17 4.72
N GLU A 192 1.03 2.77 5.98
CA GLU A 192 2.09 2.83 7.00
C GLU A 192 3.29 1.95 6.62
N VAL A 193 3.08 0.74 6.08
CA VAL A 193 4.15 -0.09 5.52
C VAL A 193 4.83 0.58 4.32
N LEU A 194 4.03 1.18 3.41
CA LEU A 194 4.56 1.87 2.24
C LEU A 194 5.50 3.02 2.62
N VAL A 195 5.10 3.88 3.57
CA VAL A 195 5.89 5.06 3.93
C VAL A 195 7.17 4.75 4.72
N GLN A 196 7.28 3.53 5.24
CA GLN A 196 8.51 3.02 5.86
C GLN A 196 9.46 2.37 4.83
N SER A 197 9.03 2.19 3.59
CA SER A 197 9.92 1.71 2.53
C SER A 197 10.84 2.81 2.04
N ASN A 198 12.07 2.46 1.70
CA ASN A 198 13.08 3.42 1.26
C ASN A 198 12.77 3.95 -0.15
N PHE A 199 12.13 3.14 -0.98
CA PHE A 199 11.74 3.49 -2.34
C PHE A 199 10.32 3.02 -2.65
N VAL A 200 9.65 3.74 -3.55
CA VAL A 200 8.29 3.42 -3.97
C VAL A 200 8.20 3.43 -5.50
N ALA A 201 7.69 2.33 -6.06
CA ALA A 201 7.31 2.20 -7.46
C ALA A 201 5.78 2.06 -7.55
N SER A 202 5.06 3.17 -7.58
CA SER A 202 3.59 3.20 -7.50
C SER A 202 2.95 3.02 -8.86
N HIS A 203 1.97 2.12 -8.95
CA HIS A 203 1.06 2.09 -10.10
C HIS A 203 0.21 3.35 -10.16
N THR A 204 -0.18 3.78 -11.37
CA THR A 204 -1.05 4.96 -11.54
C THR A 204 -2.47 4.74 -11.06
N ASN A 205 -2.97 3.49 -11.07
CA ASN A 205 -4.25 3.14 -10.45
C ASN A 205 -4.01 2.72 -9.00
N ILE A 206 -4.13 3.67 -8.09
CA ILE A 206 -3.90 3.50 -6.64
C ILE A 206 -4.96 4.29 -5.87
N VAL A 207 -5.43 3.73 -4.75
CA VAL A 207 -6.22 4.47 -3.76
C VAL A 207 -5.42 4.47 -2.47
N ILE A 208 -4.91 5.63 -2.09
CA ILE A 208 -3.90 5.76 -1.04
C ILE A 208 -4.32 6.77 0.02
N GLY A 209 -4.09 6.47 1.29
CA GLY A 209 -4.33 7.39 2.41
C GLY A 209 -4.46 6.71 3.77
N LEU A 210 -4.59 7.55 4.79
CA LEU A 210 -4.85 7.16 6.16
C LEU A 210 -6.33 7.37 6.46
N VAL A 211 -7.05 6.29 6.73
CA VAL A 211 -8.52 6.27 6.83
C VAL A 211 -9.04 5.75 8.18
N GLU A 212 -8.16 5.62 9.16
CA GLU A 212 -8.45 5.05 10.47
C GLU A 212 -9.54 5.80 11.23
N THR A 213 -9.62 7.12 11.05
CA THR A 213 -10.65 7.97 11.70
C THR A 213 -12.08 7.60 11.29
N ILE A 214 -12.26 7.03 10.12
CA ILE A 214 -13.55 6.55 9.61
C ILE A 214 -14.10 5.41 10.50
N VAL A 215 -13.21 4.56 11.00
CA VAL A 215 -13.56 3.45 11.90
C VAL A 215 -13.37 3.79 13.38
N GLY A 216 -13.13 5.06 13.71
CA GLY A 216 -12.99 5.52 15.09
C GLY A 216 -11.62 5.29 15.72
N LEU A 217 -10.59 5.10 14.90
CA LEU A 217 -9.19 4.93 15.31
C LEU A 217 -8.33 6.06 14.74
N ILE A 218 -7.06 6.06 15.09
CA ILE A 218 -6.02 6.86 14.44
C ILE A 218 -4.90 5.96 13.93
N PRO A 219 -4.07 6.40 12.98
CA PRO A 219 -2.89 5.67 12.57
C PRO A 219 -1.98 5.36 13.76
N ALA A 220 -1.52 4.12 13.87
CA ALA A 220 -0.69 3.69 15.00
C ALA A 220 0.56 2.89 14.60
N GLY A 221 0.81 2.70 13.32
CA GLY A 221 2.02 2.05 12.78
C GLY A 221 3.08 3.05 12.28
N GLY A 222 2.94 4.33 12.64
CA GLY A 222 3.83 5.40 12.25
C GLY A 222 3.27 6.34 11.19
N GLY A 223 1.99 6.22 10.84
CA GLY A 223 1.34 7.07 9.85
C GLY A 223 1.33 8.54 10.23
N CYS A 224 1.02 8.87 11.47
CA CYS A 224 1.05 10.24 11.97
C CYS A 224 2.48 10.82 11.92
N LYS A 225 3.46 10.09 12.45
CA LYS A 225 4.84 10.57 12.49
C LYS A 225 5.44 10.76 11.09
N GLU A 226 5.18 9.85 10.16
CA GLU A 226 5.71 9.97 8.79
C GLU A 226 5.08 11.14 8.06
N MET A 227 3.78 11.34 8.21
CA MET A 227 3.12 12.51 7.63
C MET A 227 3.65 13.81 8.26
N LEU A 228 3.86 13.85 9.59
CA LEU A 228 4.51 15.00 10.22
C LEU A 228 5.90 15.26 9.64
N ALA A 229 6.75 14.22 9.52
CA ALA A 229 8.09 14.35 8.96
C ALA A 229 8.07 14.94 7.54
N ARG A 230 7.15 14.47 6.69
CA ARG A 230 6.99 14.94 5.31
C ARG A 230 6.53 16.39 5.23
N TRP A 231 5.60 16.81 6.11
CA TRP A 231 5.09 18.18 6.12
C TRP A 231 6.00 19.17 6.84
N LEU A 232 6.76 18.74 7.85
CA LEU A 232 7.78 19.57 8.52
C LEU A 232 8.91 20.01 7.56
N ASN A 233 9.16 19.25 6.51
CA ASN A 233 10.17 19.58 5.49
C ASN A 233 9.68 20.59 4.44
N THR A 234 8.56 21.28 4.66
CA THR A 234 8.04 22.31 3.74
C THR A 234 8.53 23.70 4.12
N GLU A 235 8.57 24.62 3.16
CA GLU A 235 8.94 26.01 3.40
C GLU A 235 7.93 26.73 4.31
N GLU A 236 6.66 26.34 4.24
CA GLU A 236 5.61 26.87 5.10
C GLU A 236 5.82 26.47 6.56
N ALA A 237 6.16 25.19 6.79
CA ALA A 237 6.42 24.69 8.15
C ALA A 237 7.68 25.30 8.79
N LYS A 238 8.68 25.66 7.99
CA LYS A 238 9.88 26.39 8.46
C LYS A 238 9.54 27.79 8.95
N LYS A 239 8.50 28.42 8.38
CA LYS A 239 8.01 29.77 8.76
C LYS A 239 7.03 29.73 9.91
N ASP A 240 6.17 28.70 9.97
CA ASP A 240 5.16 28.51 11.02
C ASP A 240 5.22 27.06 11.55
N PRO A 241 5.71 26.85 12.77
CA PRO A 241 5.77 25.52 13.39
C PRO A 241 4.41 24.81 13.54
N LYS A 242 3.29 25.55 13.49
CA LYS A 242 1.94 24.99 13.56
C LYS A 242 1.44 24.44 12.24
N TYR A 243 2.05 24.87 11.12
CA TYR A 243 1.58 24.54 9.78
C TYR A 243 1.50 23.03 9.52
N ALA A 244 2.61 22.31 9.78
CA ALA A 244 2.66 20.87 9.52
C ALA A 244 1.65 20.08 10.38
N PRO A 245 1.57 20.25 11.73
CA PRO A 245 0.56 19.59 12.54
C PRO A 245 -0.87 19.88 12.11
N LEU A 246 -1.22 21.15 11.79
CA LEU A 246 -2.56 21.53 11.33
C LEU A 246 -2.89 20.90 9.97
N LYS A 247 -1.91 20.85 9.07
CA LYS A 247 -2.09 20.26 7.73
C LYS A 247 -2.30 18.76 7.81
N VAL A 248 -1.50 18.06 8.62
CA VAL A 248 -1.65 16.61 8.84
C VAL A 248 -2.96 16.29 9.56
N PHE A 249 -3.36 17.15 10.52
CA PHE A 249 -4.64 17.03 11.20
C PHE A 249 -5.84 17.12 10.24
N ASP A 250 -5.82 18.05 9.27
CA ASP A 250 -6.83 18.14 8.21
C ASP A 250 -6.84 16.89 7.34
N ILE A 251 -5.66 16.41 6.90
CA ILE A 251 -5.56 15.26 6.01
C ILE A 251 -6.06 13.98 6.67
N ILE A 252 -5.56 13.66 7.85
CA ILE A 252 -5.89 12.40 8.58
C ILE A 252 -7.28 12.51 9.20
N GLY A 253 -7.62 13.67 9.79
CA GLY A 253 -8.90 13.89 10.46
C GLY A 253 -10.10 13.66 9.55
N TYR A 254 -10.00 14.08 8.29
CA TYR A 254 -11.04 13.83 7.28
C TYR A 254 -10.87 12.50 6.53
N GLY A 255 -9.87 11.69 6.86
CA GLY A 255 -9.60 10.44 6.13
C GLY A 255 -9.39 10.68 4.63
N ARG A 256 -8.71 11.77 4.25
CA ARG A 256 -8.51 12.12 2.83
C ARG A 256 -7.74 11.03 2.13
N THR A 257 -8.23 10.62 0.96
CA THR A 257 -7.57 9.67 0.07
C THR A 257 -7.25 10.33 -1.27
N ALA A 258 -6.31 9.74 -1.98
CA ALA A 258 -6.01 10.07 -3.36
C ALA A 258 -6.23 8.84 -4.24
N THR A 259 -6.70 9.02 -5.47
CA THR A 259 -7.02 7.95 -6.41
C THR A 259 -5.98 7.79 -7.52
N SER A 260 -4.95 8.62 -7.48
CA SER A 260 -3.83 8.60 -8.43
C SER A 260 -2.56 9.18 -7.78
N PRO A 261 -1.36 8.93 -8.32
CA PRO A 261 -0.13 9.57 -7.87
C PRO A 261 -0.16 11.10 -7.98
N VAL A 262 -0.89 11.64 -8.95
CA VAL A 262 -1.03 13.10 -9.15
C VAL A 262 -1.80 13.74 -8.01
N GLU A 263 -2.86 13.09 -7.52
CA GLU A 263 -3.63 13.55 -6.35
C GLU A 263 -2.89 13.25 -5.03
N ALA A 264 -2.09 12.18 -4.97
CA ALA A 264 -1.37 11.77 -3.78
C ALA A 264 -0.19 12.69 -3.43
N GLU A 265 0.46 13.28 -4.43
CA GLU A 265 1.63 14.14 -4.24
C GLU A 265 1.33 15.45 -3.50
N PRO A 266 0.26 16.21 -3.81
CA PRO A 266 -0.14 17.37 -3.02
C PRO A 266 -0.48 17.05 -1.56
N LEU A 267 -0.93 15.82 -1.27
CA LEU A 267 -1.18 15.32 0.09
C LEU A 267 0.08 14.74 0.75
N LYS A 268 1.19 14.68 0.03
CA LYS A 268 2.46 14.04 0.45
C LYS A 268 2.33 12.56 0.81
N TYR A 269 1.31 11.89 0.30
CA TYR A 269 1.23 10.42 0.36
C TYR A 269 2.25 9.76 -0.56
N LEU A 270 2.48 10.35 -1.73
CA LEU A 270 3.64 10.07 -2.57
C LEU A 270 4.50 11.32 -2.70
N LEU A 271 5.80 11.13 -2.90
CA LEU A 271 6.78 12.18 -3.03
C LEU A 271 7.25 12.28 -4.50
N PRO A 272 7.80 13.42 -4.94
CA PRO A 272 8.24 13.62 -6.33
C PRO A 272 9.24 12.57 -6.83
N GLU A 273 10.09 12.05 -5.93
CA GLU A 273 11.09 11.02 -6.23
C GLU A 273 10.50 9.61 -6.44
N ASN A 274 9.25 9.37 -6.02
CA ASN A 274 8.60 8.09 -6.19
C ASN A 274 8.31 7.82 -7.67
N LYS A 275 8.59 6.58 -8.13
CA LYS A 275 8.35 6.19 -9.52
C LYS A 275 6.86 5.99 -9.76
N ARG A 276 6.34 6.53 -10.88
CA ARG A 276 4.95 6.39 -11.32
C ARG A 276 4.92 5.45 -12.51
N ILE A 277 4.20 4.34 -12.40
CA ILE A 277 4.21 3.24 -13.36
C ILE A 277 2.81 3.08 -13.93
N MET A 278 2.66 3.27 -15.24
CA MET A 278 1.37 3.11 -15.93
C MET A 278 1.03 1.65 -16.21
N ASN A 279 2.03 0.84 -16.57
CA ASN A 279 1.85 -0.58 -16.81
C ASN A 279 2.11 -1.36 -15.51
N ARG A 280 1.04 -1.90 -14.90
CA ARG A 280 1.15 -2.66 -13.66
C ARG A 280 2.12 -3.85 -13.76
N ASN A 281 2.19 -4.48 -14.91
CA ASN A 281 3.08 -5.62 -15.13
C ASN A 281 4.57 -5.22 -15.03
N SER A 282 4.90 -3.95 -15.24
CA SER A 282 6.27 -3.43 -15.13
C SER A 282 6.68 -3.06 -13.69
N LEU A 283 5.79 -3.16 -12.70
CA LEU A 283 6.10 -2.82 -11.30
C LEU A 283 7.30 -3.59 -10.76
N LEU A 284 7.35 -4.90 -11.01
CA LEU A 284 8.46 -5.74 -10.55
C LEU A 284 9.77 -5.37 -11.24
N GLU A 285 9.75 -5.21 -12.56
CA GLU A 285 10.94 -4.84 -13.34
C GLU A 285 11.51 -3.50 -12.89
N VAL A 286 10.64 -2.49 -12.71
CA VAL A 286 11.06 -1.17 -12.20
C VAL A 286 11.60 -1.28 -10.77
N SER A 287 10.98 -2.09 -9.91
CA SER A 287 11.48 -2.32 -8.54
C SER A 287 12.86 -2.97 -8.53
N LYS A 288 13.10 -3.97 -9.38
CA LYS A 288 14.43 -4.58 -9.56
C LYS A 288 15.46 -3.57 -10.10
N LYS A 289 15.05 -2.69 -11.02
CA LYS A 289 15.90 -1.62 -11.53
C LYS A 289 16.31 -0.67 -10.40
N ILE A 290 15.37 -0.26 -9.54
CA ILE A 290 15.67 0.57 -8.37
C ILE A 290 16.68 -0.13 -7.45
N LEU A 291 16.54 -1.43 -7.17
CA LEU A 291 17.53 -2.19 -6.38
C LEU A 291 18.92 -2.13 -7.01
N ASN A 292 19.01 -2.34 -8.33
CA ASN A 292 20.29 -2.34 -9.04
C ASN A 292 20.96 -0.96 -9.07
N GLU A 293 20.17 0.11 -9.11
CA GLU A 293 20.67 1.49 -9.08
C GLU A 293 21.13 1.93 -7.68
N ASN A 294 20.72 1.22 -6.61
CA ASN A 294 20.98 1.58 -5.21
C ASN A 294 21.77 0.51 -4.45
N LYS A 295 22.79 -0.08 -5.08
CA LYS A 295 23.65 -1.10 -4.45
C LYS A 295 24.44 -0.58 -3.24
N ASP A 296 24.76 0.71 -3.24
CA ASP A 296 25.50 1.39 -2.15
C ASP A 296 24.52 2.05 -1.13
N PHE A 297 23.30 1.52 -1.04
CA PHE A 297 22.26 2.03 -0.14
C PHE A 297 22.77 2.11 1.30
N LYS A 298 22.41 3.20 1.96
CA LYS A 298 22.61 3.39 3.41
C LYS A 298 21.26 3.76 4.02
N ALA A 299 20.95 3.13 5.14
CA ALA A 299 19.75 3.47 5.89
C ALA A 299 19.74 4.97 6.25
N PRO A 300 18.57 5.63 6.21
CA PRO A 300 18.47 7.03 6.62
C PRO A 300 18.78 7.20 8.11
N ASN A 301 19.05 8.43 8.52
CA ASN A 301 19.15 8.76 9.93
C ASN A 301 17.77 8.71 10.60
N GLU A 302 17.72 8.39 11.90
CA GLU A 302 16.49 8.46 12.67
C GLU A 302 15.92 9.87 12.66
N LEU A 303 14.58 9.96 12.60
CA LEU A 303 13.89 11.24 12.59
C LEU A 303 13.81 11.81 14.01
N THR A 304 13.84 13.13 14.07
CA THR A 304 13.55 13.90 15.29
C THR A 304 12.51 14.96 14.99
N PHE A 305 11.75 15.36 16.00
CA PHE A 305 10.61 16.25 15.85
C PHE A 305 10.64 17.35 16.90
N ASN A 306 10.49 18.58 16.45
CA ASN A 306 10.25 19.74 17.31
C ASN A 306 8.82 20.22 17.04
N LEU A 307 7.90 19.84 17.91
CA LEU A 307 6.46 20.08 17.74
C LEU A 307 5.97 21.16 18.71
N PRO A 308 4.94 21.95 18.33
CA PRO A 308 4.53 23.13 19.09
C PRO A 308 3.71 22.83 20.36
N GLY A 309 3.37 21.54 20.61
CA GLY A 309 2.66 21.14 21.83
C GLY A 309 1.31 21.87 21.99
N LYS A 310 1.05 22.37 23.21
CA LYS A 310 -0.20 23.03 23.57
C LYS A 310 -0.61 24.17 22.63
N ALA A 311 0.35 24.91 22.08
CA ALA A 311 0.05 26.05 21.22
C ALA A 311 -0.74 25.68 19.95
N VAL A 312 -0.56 24.47 19.40
CA VAL A 312 -1.31 23.98 18.24
C VAL A 312 -2.56 23.20 18.65
N ILE A 313 -2.57 22.53 19.83
CA ILE A 313 -3.78 21.89 20.37
C ILE A 313 -4.90 22.90 20.54
N ASP A 314 -4.61 24.10 21.05
CA ASP A 314 -5.61 25.16 21.24
C ASP A 314 -6.23 25.58 19.91
N ASP A 315 -5.46 25.63 18.82
CA ASP A 315 -5.98 25.95 17.50
C ASP A 315 -6.80 24.79 16.91
N MET A 316 -6.34 23.53 17.08
CA MET A 316 -7.11 22.35 16.68
C MET A 316 -8.44 22.25 17.46
N ASN A 317 -8.44 22.51 18.77
CA ASN A 317 -9.65 22.50 19.58
C ASN A 317 -10.68 23.54 19.10
N LYS A 318 -10.27 24.75 18.72
CA LYS A 318 -11.19 25.74 18.14
C LYS A 318 -11.84 25.24 16.85
N ILE A 319 -11.08 24.54 16.00
CA ILE A 319 -11.62 23.89 14.78
C ILE A 319 -12.64 22.83 15.17
N LEU A 320 -12.30 21.97 16.14
CA LEU A 320 -13.16 20.89 16.60
C LEU A 320 -14.45 21.40 17.26
N GLU A 321 -14.37 22.44 18.08
CA GLU A 321 -15.55 23.09 18.69
C GLU A 321 -16.51 23.61 17.61
N LYS A 322 -15.98 24.23 16.57
CA LYS A 322 -16.80 24.68 15.44
C LYS A 322 -17.46 23.49 14.73
N LEU A 323 -16.69 22.47 14.35
CA LEU A 323 -17.22 21.27 13.66
C LEU A 323 -18.28 20.54 14.49
N TYR A 324 -18.11 20.50 15.82
CA TYR A 324 -19.05 19.89 16.74
C TYR A 324 -20.34 20.72 16.86
N ASN A 325 -20.24 22.05 17.03
CA ASN A 325 -21.38 22.95 17.10
C ASN A 325 -22.19 22.96 15.77
N ASP A 326 -21.49 22.87 14.65
CA ASP A 326 -22.09 22.78 13.30
C ASP A 326 -22.63 21.36 12.99
N LYS A 327 -22.51 20.41 13.94
CA LYS A 327 -22.92 18.99 13.80
C LYS A 327 -22.26 18.26 12.62
N VAL A 328 -21.09 18.68 12.22
CA VAL A 328 -20.26 18.00 11.22
C VAL A 328 -19.64 16.74 11.80
N ILE A 329 -19.26 16.78 13.08
CA ILE A 329 -18.80 15.64 13.87
C ILE A 329 -19.69 15.44 15.09
N LEU A 330 -19.88 14.17 15.49
CA LEU A 330 -20.60 13.78 16.70
C LEU A 330 -19.63 13.49 17.85
N ASP A 331 -20.17 13.11 19.02
CA ASP A 331 -19.41 12.94 20.26
C ASP A 331 -18.17 12.06 20.11
N HIS A 332 -18.34 10.88 19.47
CA HIS A 332 -17.20 9.98 19.30
C HIS A 332 -16.23 10.49 18.23
N GLY A 333 -16.72 11.14 17.19
CA GLY A 333 -15.87 11.83 16.19
C GLY A 333 -14.99 12.90 16.85
N LEU A 334 -15.55 13.67 17.80
CA LEU A 334 -14.79 14.64 18.58
C LEU A 334 -13.73 13.97 19.45
N THR A 335 -14.06 12.83 20.07
CA THR A 335 -13.10 12.04 20.87
C THR A 335 -11.92 11.57 20.02
N VAL A 336 -12.18 10.95 18.86
CA VAL A 336 -11.15 10.50 17.93
C VAL A 336 -10.26 11.65 17.46
N ALA A 337 -10.86 12.77 17.10
CA ALA A 337 -10.13 13.95 16.61
C ALA A 337 -9.26 14.61 17.70
N LYS A 338 -9.68 14.58 18.97
CA LYS A 338 -8.86 15.05 20.09
C LYS A 338 -7.64 14.15 20.32
N GLU A 339 -7.79 12.83 20.22
CA GLU A 339 -6.65 11.91 20.28
C GLU A 339 -5.66 12.16 19.13
N LEU A 340 -6.16 12.36 17.92
CA LEU A 340 -5.33 12.74 16.78
C LEU A 340 -4.60 14.06 17.01
N ALA A 341 -5.28 15.08 17.52
CA ALA A 341 -4.69 16.38 17.84
C ALA A 341 -3.57 16.25 18.88
N HIS A 342 -3.77 15.42 19.91
CA HIS A 342 -2.76 15.13 20.93
C HIS A 342 -1.50 14.51 20.32
N VAL A 343 -1.64 13.51 19.45
CA VAL A 343 -0.49 12.88 18.78
C VAL A 343 0.25 13.88 17.90
N LEU A 344 -0.48 14.60 17.03
CA LEU A 344 0.12 15.50 16.03
C LEU A 344 0.76 16.74 16.65
N SER A 345 0.37 17.13 17.85
CA SER A 345 1.00 18.22 18.60
C SER A 345 2.30 17.81 19.31
N GLY A 346 2.55 16.49 19.44
CA GLY A 346 3.65 15.94 20.23
C GLY A 346 3.28 15.68 21.70
N GLY A 347 1.99 15.57 22.02
CA GLY A 347 1.49 15.40 23.40
C GLY A 347 1.79 16.62 24.29
N GLU A 348 2.25 16.34 25.50
CA GLU A 348 2.61 17.36 26.51
C GLU A 348 4.01 17.98 26.28
N THR A 349 4.40 18.11 25.01
CA THR A 349 5.71 18.67 24.65
C THR A 349 5.68 20.20 24.56
N THR A 350 6.86 20.79 24.50
CA THR A 350 7.07 22.20 24.15
C THR A 350 7.96 22.29 22.91
N LYS A 351 7.92 23.40 22.21
CA LYS A 351 8.71 23.64 20.99
C LYS A 351 10.22 23.47 21.17
N ASP A 352 10.71 23.60 22.40
CA ASP A 352 12.14 23.52 22.73
C ASP A 352 12.58 22.08 23.06
N LYS A 353 11.64 21.14 23.18
CA LYS A 353 11.89 19.73 23.44
C LYS A 353 11.91 18.95 22.14
N THR A 354 13.04 18.33 21.80
CA THR A 354 13.13 17.41 20.69
C THR A 354 12.55 16.06 21.08
N LEU A 355 11.62 15.56 20.28
CA LEU A 355 11.04 14.22 20.38
C LEU A 355 11.73 13.28 19.40
N THR A 356 11.85 12.01 19.80
CA THR A 356 12.32 10.92 18.96
C THR A 356 11.17 10.28 18.17
N GLU A 357 11.46 9.40 17.24
CA GLU A 357 10.44 8.57 16.59
C GLU A 357 9.71 7.67 17.59
N ASP A 358 10.44 7.15 18.59
CA ASP A 358 9.86 6.27 19.62
C ASP A 358 8.87 7.03 20.53
N ASP A 359 9.12 8.33 20.78
CA ASP A 359 8.14 9.18 21.48
C ASP A 359 6.85 9.32 20.65
N LEU A 360 6.95 9.50 19.32
CA LEU A 360 5.78 9.60 18.45
C LEU A 360 5.06 8.26 18.30
N PHE A 361 5.78 7.16 18.16
CA PHE A 361 5.20 5.81 18.16
C PHE A 361 4.44 5.53 19.47
N LYS A 362 4.99 5.94 20.58
CA LYS A 362 4.31 5.80 21.87
C LYS A 362 3.01 6.62 21.93
N LEU A 363 3.02 7.86 21.45
CA LEU A 363 1.80 8.69 21.39
C LEU A 363 0.73 8.07 20.51
N GLU A 364 1.11 7.55 19.33
CA GLU A 364 0.19 6.85 18.43
C GLU A 364 -0.41 5.60 19.09
N LEU A 365 0.43 4.76 19.72
CA LEU A 365 0.00 3.57 20.43
C LEU A 365 -0.98 3.89 21.57
N ASP A 366 -0.59 4.83 22.44
CA ASP A 366 -1.40 5.17 23.61
C ASP A 366 -2.78 5.72 23.20
N ALA A 367 -2.83 6.54 22.15
CA ALA A 367 -4.09 7.07 21.61
C ALA A 367 -4.94 5.97 20.93
N PHE A 368 -4.31 5.10 20.12
CA PHE A 368 -5.00 3.95 19.52
C PHE A 368 -5.62 3.06 20.60
N MET A 369 -4.88 2.74 21.66
CA MET A 369 -5.37 1.89 22.75
C MET A 369 -6.56 2.53 23.47
N ARG A 370 -6.50 3.84 23.81
CA ARG A 370 -7.65 4.54 24.39
C ARG A 370 -8.88 4.48 23.51
N LEU A 371 -8.73 4.55 22.20
CA LEU A 371 -9.85 4.50 21.25
C LEU A 371 -10.43 3.10 21.10
N ILE A 372 -9.59 2.05 20.90
CA ILE A 372 -10.07 0.68 20.68
C ILE A 372 -10.81 0.09 21.89
N GLU A 373 -10.51 0.59 23.09
CA GLU A 373 -11.21 0.20 24.33
C GLU A 373 -12.63 0.77 24.39
N THR A 374 -12.95 1.82 23.60
CA THR A 374 -14.29 2.41 23.60
C THR A 374 -15.29 1.54 22.83
N LYS A 375 -16.51 1.44 23.40
CA LYS A 375 -17.62 0.74 22.73
C LYS A 375 -17.93 1.37 21.35
N GLN A 376 -17.87 2.68 21.25
CA GLN A 376 -18.20 3.43 20.03
C GLN A 376 -17.25 3.10 18.88
N THR A 377 -15.95 3.01 19.12
CA THR A 377 -14.97 2.54 18.12
C THR A 377 -15.26 1.10 17.69
N GLN A 378 -15.49 0.20 18.65
CA GLN A 378 -15.81 -1.18 18.35
C GLN A 378 -17.11 -1.31 17.52
N ASP A 379 -18.12 -0.50 17.81
CA ASP A 379 -19.37 -0.45 17.06
C ASP A 379 -19.13 0.07 15.61
N ARG A 380 -18.28 1.09 15.41
CA ARG A 380 -17.86 1.55 14.07
C ARG A 380 -17.17 0.44 13.28
N ILE A 381 -16.22 -0.25 13.90
CA ILE A 381 -15.48 -1.36 13.25
C ILE A 381 -16.45 -2.48 12.88
N LYS A 382 -17.31 -2.94 13.80
CA LYS A 382 -18.31 -3.98 13.54
C LYS A 382 -19.24 -3.61 12.40
N HIS A 383 -19.73 -2.38 12.39
CA HIS A 383 -20.62 -1.88 11.35
C HIS A 383 -19.91 -1.88 9.98
N THR A 384 -18.68 -1.36 9.93
CA THR A 384 -17.89 -1.32 8.69
C THR A 384 -17.59 -2.72 8.15
N LEU A 385 -17.22 -3.67 9.02
CA LEU A 385 -16.99 -5.06 8.63
C LEU A 385 -18.25 -5.74 8.09
N ALA A 386 -19.42 -5.42 8.66
CA ALA A 386 -20.69 -6.02 8.27
C ALA A 386 -21.28 -5.41 6.98
N THR A 387 -21.10 -4.10 6.76
CA THR A 387 -21.82 -3.36 5.73
C THR A 387 -20.93 -2.76 4.64
N GLY A 388 -19.62 -2.66 4.87
CA GLY A 388 -18.68 -1.91 4.03
C GLY A 388 -18.86 -0.39 4.10
N LYS A 389 -19.67 0.12 5.04
CA LYS A 389 -19.99 1.56 5.18
C LYS A 389 -19.56 2.07 6.56
N PRO A 390 -19.17 3.37 6.66
CA PRO A 390 -18.87 3.97 7.96
C PRO A 390 -20.13 4.11 8.83
N LEU A 391 -19.95 3.99 10.15
CA LEU A 391 -20.94 4.36 11.16
C LEU A 391 -20.55 5.71 11.76
N VAL A 392 -21.49 6.63 11.86
CA VAL A 392 -21.34 7.91 12.53
C VAL A 392 -22.11 7.85 13.86
N ASN A 393 -21.42 7.96 14.98
CA ASN A 393 -21.98 7.87 16.34
C ASN A 393 -21.36 8.89 17.28
#